data_e5d9f92223b31b0aeadd6718dcde0324
#
_entry.id   e5d9f92223b31b0aeadd6718dcde0324
#
_cell.length_a   1.000
_cell.length_b   1.000
_cell.length_c   1.000
_cell.angle_alpha   90.00
_cell.angle_beta   90.00
_cell.angle_gamma   90.00
#
_symmetry.space_group_name_H-M   'P 1'
#
loop_
_entity.id
_entity.type
_entity.pdbx_description
1 polymer ?
#
loop_
_entity_poly.entity_id
_entity_poly.type
_entity_poly.pdbx_seq_one_letter_code
_entity_poly.pdbx_strand_id
1 'polypeptide(L)'
;MKSLKVKLVSQFAHLAPKDEFSKLNESLTEETRHWLDSFPNALELYLQAIHKYKHGIFSRNLLDDLRLSLELLLKNVFKNEKSLENQLGHVGSFVSEAGGSKEFSNMFSKLIDYYAKYQNTYIKHDDAVVEEEIEFVFEISSSFMRHIIRLHAKSPSF
;
A
#
# COMPACT_ATOMS: atom_id res chain seq x y z
N MET A 1 -0.31 -21.78 -37.08
CA MET A 1 0.40 -20.78 -36.37
C MET A 1 -0.37 -19.53 -36.16
N LYS A 2 -1.13 -19.15 -37.13
CA LYS A 2 -2.14 -18.18 -36.82
C LYS A 2 -2.97 -18.67 -35.65
N SER A 3 -3.31 -19.95 -35.63
CA SER A 3 -4.06 -20.51 -34.53
C SER A 3 -3.31 -20.39 -33.22
N LEU A 4 -2.00 -20.58 -33.19
CA LEU A 4 -1.24 -20.41 -31.97
C LEU A 4 -0.96 -18.96 -31.69
N LYS A 5 -0.48 -18.23 -32.67
CA LYS A 5 -0.18 -16.85 -32.51
C LYS A 5 -1.43 -16.01 -32.35
N VAL A 6 -2.47 -16.30 -33.09
CA VAL A 6 -3.76 -15.67 -32.92
C VAL A 6 -4.46 -16.21 -31.68
N LYS A 7 -4.26 -17.44 -31.34
CA LYS A 7 -4.65 -17.93 -30.03
C LYS A 7 -3.86 -17.27 -28.94
N LEU A 8 -2.57 -17.14 -29.07
CA LEU A 8 -1.76 -16.42 -28.14
C LEU A 8 -2.15 -14.95 -28.12
N VAL A 9 -2.27 -14.33 -29.28
CA VAL A 9 -2.67 -12.93 -29.35
C VAL A 9 -4.12 -12.78 -28.92
N SER A 10 -4.98 -13.69 -29.25
CA SER A 10 -6.37 -13.68 -28.82
C SER A 10 -6.50 -14.05 -27.36
N GLN A 11 -5.72 -15.00 -26.90
CA GLN A 11 -5.62 -15.31 -25.47
C GLN A 11 -4.94 -14.20 -24.73
N PHE A 12 -3.90 -13.63 -25.30
CA PHE A 12 -3.26 -12.44 -24.74
C PHE A 12 -4.16 -11.23 -24.81
N ALA A 13 -4.96 -11.10 -25.86
CA ALA A 13 -5.93 -10.03 -25.95
C ALA A 13 -7.07 -10.20 -24.95
N HIS A 14 -7.42 -11.42 -24.58
CA HIS A 14 -8.50 -11.67 -23.63
C HIS A 14 -8.03 -11.83 -22.21
N LEU A 15 -6.91 -12.48 -22.01
CA LEU A 15 -6.46 -12.85 -20.67
C LEU A 15 -5.22 -12.08 -20.26
N ALA A 16 -4.15 -12.19 -21.07
CA ALA A 16 -2.88 -11.65 -20.65
C ALA A 16 -2.84 -10.13 -20.58
N PRO A 17 -3.37 -9.36 -21.55
CA PRO A 17 -3.39 -7.91 -21.42
C PRO A 17 -4.18 -7.42 -20.22
N LYS A 18 -5.33 -8.06 -19.97
CA LYS A 18 -6.13 -7.72 -18.81
C LYS A 18 -5.40 -8.07 -17.52
N ASP A 19 -4.81 -9.28 -17.46
CA ASP A 19 -4.07 -9.71 -16.29
C ASP A 19 -2.80 -8.88 -16.08
N GLU A 20 -2.09 -8.55 -17.17
CA GLU A 20 -0.87 -7.75 -17.09
C GLU A 20 -1.13 -6.33 -16.65
N PHE A 21 -2.22 -5.73 -17.10
CA PHE A 21 -2.53 -4.33 -16.80
C PHE A 21 -3.41 -4.12 -15.58
N SER A 22 -4.02 -5.19 -15.08
CA SER A 22 -4.92 -5.13 -13.91
C SER A 22 -4.36 -5.85 -12.71
N LYS A 23 -3.13 -6.34 -12.77
CA LYS A 23 -2.58 -7.20 -11.75
C LYS A 23 -1.68 -6.42 -10.81
N LEU A 24 -1.95 -6.56 -9.52
CA LEU A 24 -1.05 -6.05 -8.51
C LEU A 24 0.36 -6.58 -8.72
N ASN A 25 1.35 -5.76 -8.45
CA ASN A 25 2.75 -6.17 -8.50
C ASN A 25 3.00 -7.23 -7.44
N GLU A 26 2.98 -8.49 -7.84
CA GLU A 26 3.13 -9.63 -6.92
C GLU A 26 4.48 -9.63 -6.22
N SER A 27 5.53 -9.25 -6.93
CA SER A 27 6.87 -9.18 -6.35
C SER A 27 6.92 -8.17 -5.21
N LEU A 28 6.33 -7.00 -5.43
CA LEU A 28 6.27 -5.95 -4.42
C LEU A 28 5.44 -6.37 -3.22
N THR A 29 4.29 -6.99 -3.45
CA THR A 29 3.41 -7.41 -2.34
C THR A 29 4.02 -8.55 -1.53
N GLU A 30 4.66 -9.52 -2.17
CA GLU A 30 5.35 -10.61 -1.47
C GLU A 30 6.53 -10.09 -0.66
N GLU A 31 7.29 -9.17 -1.22
CA GLU A 31 8.41 -8.56 -0.52
C GLU A 31 7.93 -7.74 0.68
N THR A 32 6.87 -6.96 0.50
CA THR A 32 6.28 -6.18 1.59
C THR A 32 5.74 -7.09 2.69
N ARG A 33 5.05 -8.15 2.31
CA ARG A 33 4.57 -9.16 3.24
C ARG A 33 5.71 -9.74 4.06
N HIS A 34 6.81 -10.09 3.42
CA HIS A 34 7.99 -10.63 4.11
C HIS A 34 8.55 -9.62 5.13
N TRP A 35 8.66 -8.34 4.74
CA TRP A 35 9.16 -7.31 5.64
C TRP A 35 8.21 -7.04 6.81
N LEU A 36 6.91 -7.26 6.62
CA LEU A 36 5.91 -7.09 7.68
C LEU A 36 5.85 -8.26 8.67
N ASP A 37 6.59 -9.33 8.46
CA ASP A 37 6.62 -10.48 9.38
C ASP A 37 6.94 -10.08 10.82
N SER A 38 7.75 -9.06 11.01
CA SER A 38 8.10 -8.54 12.34
C SER A 38 7.02 -7.61 12.92
N PHE A 39 5.94 -7.34 12.19
CA PHE A 39 4.86 -6.44 12.57
C PHE A 39 3.51 -7.15 12.35
N PRO A 40 3.17 -8.14 13.20
CA PRO A 40 2.06 -9.05 12.91
C PRO A 40 0.69 -8.38 12.78
N ASN A 41 0.42 -7.32 13.54
CA ASN A 41 -0.85 -6.63 13.45
C ASN A 41 -1.00 -5.88 12.12
N ALA A 42 0.08 -5.22 11.68
CA ALA A 42 0.11 -4.57 10.38
C ALA A 42 0.02 -5.59 9.24
N LEU A 43 0.71 -6.72 9.39
CA LEU A 43 0.69 -7.81 8.41
C LEU A 43 -0.73 -8.35 8.21
N GLU A 44 -1.44 -8.59 9.29
CA GLU A 44 -2.81 -9.13 9.22
C GLU A 44 -3.71 -8.26 8.34
N LEU A 45 -3.70 -6.95 8.57
CA LEU A 45 -4.51 -6.02 7.77
C LEU A 45 -4.03 -5.93 6.33
N TYR A 46 -2.72 -5.98 6.11
CA TYR A 46 -2.16 -6.01 4.76
C TYR A 46 -2.65 -7.23 3.99
N LEU A 47 -2.64 -8.40 4.64
CA LEU A 47 -3.13 -9.65 4.04
C LEU A 47 -4.63 -9.58 3.75
N GLN A 48 -5.42 -8.95 4.61
CA GLN A 48 -6.85 -8.73 4.37
C GLN A 48 -7.08 -7.88 3.12
N ALA A 49 -6.27 -6.83 2.94
CA ALA A 49 -6.35 -5.99 1.74
C ALA A 49 -5.99 -6.79 0.48
N ILE A 50 -4.95 -7.61 0.52
CA ILE A 50 -4.57 -8.49 -0.59
C ILE A 50 -5.71 -9.46 -0.90
N HIS A 51 -6.31 -10.06 0.11
CA HIS A 51 -7.43 -10.99 -0.05
C HIS A 51 -8.60 -10.32 -0.76
N LYS A 52 -8.98 -9.12 -0.33
CA LYS A 52 -10.06 -8.36 -0.97
C LYS A 52 -9.73 -8.05 -2.42
N TYR A 53 -8.51 -7.64 -2.70
CA TYR A 53 -8.09 -7.36 -4.07
C TYR A 53 -8.21 -8.61 -4.95
N LYS A 54 -7.70 -9.74 -4.48
CA LYS A 54 -7.75 -11.01 -5.24
C LYS A 54 -9.15 -11.50 -5.51
N HIS A 55 -10.11 -11.15 -4.68
CA HIS A 55 -11.52 -11.51 -4.84
C HIS A 55 -12.34 -10.45 -5.56
N GLY A 56 -11.70 -9.46 -6.15
CA GLY A 56 -12.38 -8.41 -6.90
C GLY A 56 -13.18 -7.44 -6.03
N ILE A 57 -12.87 -7.34 -4.75
CA ILE A 57 -13.54 -6.43 -3.82
C ILE A 57 -12.78 -5.11 -3.81
N PHE A 58 -13.13 -4.23 -4.73
CA PHE A 58 -12.51 -2.91 -4.86
C PHE A 58 -13.41 -1.88 -4.16
N SER A 59 -13.23 -1.77 -2.86
CA SER A 59 -14.08 -0.95 -2.03
C SER A 59 -13.25 -0.13 -1.05
N ARG A 60 -13.94 0.80 -0.40
CA ARG A 60 -13.35 1.58 0.68
C ARG A 60 -12.72 0.71 1.75
N ASN A 61 -13.34 -0.44 2.05
CA ASN A 61 -12.83 -1.35 3.08
C ASN A 61 -11.43 -1.87 2.77
N LEU A 62 -11.12 -2.09 1.48
CA LEU A 62 -9.76 -2.46 1.10
C LEU A 62 -8.77 -1.34 1.44
N LEU A 63 -9.12 -0.11 1.10
CA LEU A 63 -8.28 1.05 1.40
C LEU A 63 -8.18 1.30 2.90
N ASP A 64 -9.25 1.06 3.66
CA ASP A 64 -9.22 1.15 5.11
C ASP A 64 -8.23 0.13 5.71
N ASP A 65 -8.21 -1.08 5.19
CA ASP A 65 -7.25 -2.10 5.64
C ASP A 65 -5.81 -1.67 5.39
N LEU A 66 -5.54 -1.10 4.21
CA LEU A 66 -4.20 -0.59 3.89
C LEU A 66 -3.82 0.57 4.81
N ARG A 67 -4.75 1.49 5.03
CA ARG A 67 -4.53 2.63 5.92
C ARG A 67 -4.22 2.18 7.34
N LEU A 68 -5.01 1.26 7.86
CA LEU A 68 -4.81 0.74 9.21
C LEU A 68 -3.51 -0.07 9.31
N SER A 69 -3.17 -0.82 8.28
CA SER A 69 -1.89 -1.53 8.24
C SER A 69 -0.72 -0.56 8.37
N LEU A 70 -0.75 0.52 7.59
CA LEU A 70 0.28 1.57 7.65
C LEU A 70 0.30 2.24 9.03
N GLU A 71 -0.86 2.56 9.59
CA GLU A 71 -0.96 3.17 10.91
C GLU A 71 -0.36 2.27 11.99
N LEU A 72 -0.70 0.99 11.98
CA LEU A 72 -0.17 0.03 12.96
C LEU A 72 1.34 -0.15 12.83
N LEU A 73 1.85 -0.16 11.61
CA LEU A 73 3.29 -0.21 11.38
C LEU A 73 3.97 1.01 12.04
N LEU A 74 3.44 2.20 11.80
CA LEU A 74 4.04 3.41 12.36
C LEU A 74 3.94 3.47 13.87
N LYS A 75 2.82 3.02 14.44
CA LYS A 75 2.69 2.89 15.90
C LYS A 75 3.78 2.00 16.48
N ASN A 76 4.05 0.89 15.83
CA ASN A 76 5.11 -0.02 16.28
C ASN A 76 6.50 0.59 16.13
N VAL A 77 6.79 1.19 15.00
CA VAL A 77 8.11 1.78 14.72
C VAL A 77 8.40 2.94 15.67
N PHE A 78 7.42 3.81 15.88
CA PHE A 78 7.60 5.01 16.72
C PHE A 78 7.19 4.80 18.17
N LYS A 79 6.72 3.60 18.52
CA LYS A 79 6.32 3.24 19.90
C LYS A 79 5.33 4.22 20.50
N ASN A 80 4.26 4.50 19.74
CA ASN A 80 3.17 5.38 20.18
C ASN A 80 1.83 4.82 19.74
N GLU A 81 0.74 5.47 20.14
CA GLU A 81 -0.63 5.11 19.78
C GLU A 81 -1.30 6.18 18.91
N LYS A 82 -0.52 6.99 18.21
CA LYS A 82 -1.06 8.09 17.41
C LYS A 82 -1.72 7.58 16.13
N SER A 83 -2.80 8.24 15.74
CA SER A 83 -3.44 7.98 14.45
C SER A 83 -2.50 8.35 13.30
N LEU A 84 -2.82 7.85 12.12
CA LEU A 84 -1.98 8.04 10.93
C LEU A 84 -1.70 9.53 10.68
N GLU A 85 -2.73 10.36 10.76
CA GLU A 85 -2.61 11.81 10.52
C GLU A 85 -1.66 12.48 11.51
N ASN A 86 -1.55 11.94 12.69
CA ASN A 86 -0.69 12.49 13.76
C ASN A 86 0.73 11.91 13.75
N GLN A 87 1.04 11.06 12.76
CA GLN A 87 2.39 10.50 12.62
C GLN A 87 3.30 11.31 11.72
N LEU A 88 2.79 12.33 11.04
CA LEU A 88 3.55 13.07 10.02
C LEU A 88 4.85 13.69 10.57
N GLY A 89 4.76 14.28 11.76
CA GLY A 89 5.96 14.85 12.40
C GLY A 89 7.02 13.79 12.71
N HIS A 90 6.59 12.64 13.19
CA HIS A 90 7.51 11.52 13.49
C HIS A 90 8.16 10.97 12.22
N VAL A 91 7.38 10.81 11.15
CA VAL A 91 7.91 10.37 9.86
C VAL A 91 8.91 11.36 9.32
N GLY A 92 8.59 12.64 9.38
CA GLY A 92 9.50 13.70 8.94
C GLY A 92 10.85 13.66 9.67
N SER A 93 10.82 13.58 10.98
CA SER A 93 12.03 13.48 11.80
C SER A 93 12.81 12.20 11.51
N PHE A 94 12.10 11.08 11.40
CA PHE A 94 12.69 9.78 11.14
C PHE A 94 13.42 9.74 9.80
N VAL A 95 12.78 10.24 8.75
CA VAL A 95 13.37 10.32 7.41
C VAL A 95 14.57 11.26 7.40
N SER A 96 14.44 12.41 8.04
CA SER A 96 15.51 13.41 8.14
C SER A 96 16.73 12.86 8.85
N GLU A 97 16.54 12.19 9.98
CA GLU A 97 17.63 11.58 10.75
C GLU A 97 18.34 10.48 9.98
N ALA A 98 17.64 9.80 9.10
CA ALA A 98 18.20 8.79 8.21
C ALA A 98 18.86 9.38 6.96
N GLY A 99 18.94 10.71 6.85
CA GLY A 99 19.54 11.39 5.71
C GLY A 99 18.60 11.54 4.52
N GLY A 100 17.31 11.31 4.71
CA GLY A 100 16.31 11.43 3.65
C GLY A 100 15.93 12.88 3.37
N SER A 101 15.34 13.09 2.19
CA SER A 101 14.97 14.42 1.73
C SER A 101 13.62 14.86 2.30
N LYS A 102 13.43 16.18 2.30
CA LYS A 102 12.14 16.78 2.63
C LYS A 102 11.06 16.38 1.61
N GLU A 103 11.47 16.21 0.36
CA GLU A 103 10.57 15.79 -0.71
C GLU A 103 9.98 14.41 -0.45
N PHE A 104 10.76 13.48 0.08
CA PHE A 104 10.26 12.19 0.49
C PHE A 104 9.20 12.32 1.59
N SER A 105 9.46 13.13 2.61
CA SER A 105 8.50 13.40 3.68
C SER A 105 7.22 14.02 3.13
N ASN A 106 7.34 14.90 2.15
CA ASN A 106 6.18 15.51 1.50
C ASN A 106 5.34 14.48 0.72
N MET A 107 5.97 13.52 0.08
CA MET A 107 5.26 12.43 -0.59
C MET A 107 4.44 11.61 0.42
N PHE A 108 5.02 11.32 1.56
CA PHE A 108 4.32 10.63 2.64
C PHE A 108 3.09 11.44 3.11
N SER A 109 3.27 12.74 3.30
CA SER A 109 2.15 13.63 3.66
C SER A 109 1.01 13.55 2.65
N LYS A 110 1.35 13.51 1.36
CA LYS A 110 0.34 13.38 0.30
C LYS A 110 -0.41 12.06 0.35
N LEU A 111 0.27 10.98 0.65
CA LEU A 111 -0.38 9.69 0.83
C LEU A 111 -1.36 9.72 2.02
N ILE A 112 -0.95 10.30 3.12
CA ILE A 112 -1.82 10.44 4.31
C ILE A 112 -3.05 11.31 3.97
N ASP A 113 -2.85 12.42 3.28
CA ASP A 113 -3.94 13.29 2.83
C ASP A 113 -4.92 12.52 1.93
N TYR A 114 -4.41 11.71 1.04
CA TYR A 114 -5.25 10.87 0.19
C TYR A 114 -6.16 9.99 1.04
N TYR A 115 -5.61 9.28 2.00
CA TYR A 115 -6.40 8.40 2.85
C TYR A 115 -7.46 9.17 3.64
N ALA A 116 -7.08 10.31 4.21
CA ALA A 116 -8.01 11.13 5.00
C ALA A 116 -9.16 11.67 4.15
N LYS A 117 -8.86 12.19 2.98
CA LYS A 117 -9.87 12.72 2.05
C LYS A 117 -10.76 11.60 1.51
N TYR A 118 -10.16 10.48 1.18
CA TYR A 118 -10.90 9.35 0.69
C TYR A 118 -11.94 8.89 1.71
N GLN A 119 -11.53 8.71 2.95
CA GLN A 119 -12.41 8.32 4.02
C GLN A 119 -13.58 9.30 4.21
N ASN A 120 -13.29 10.59 4.16
CA ASN A 120 -14.31 11.64 4.37
C ASN A 120 -15.25 11.80 3.19
N THR A 121 -14.76 11.63 1.98
CA THR A 121 -15.55 11.87 0.75
C THR A 121 -16.43 10.68 0.40
N TYR A 122 -15.93 9.47 0.55
CA TYR A 122 -16.59 8.26 0.05
C TYR A 122 -17.43 7.53 1.09
N ILE A 123 -17.35 7.90 2.37
CA ILE A 123 -18.20 7.34 3.42
C ILE A 123 -19.69 7.54 3.12
N LYS A 124 -20.03 8.65 2.44
CA LYS A 124 -21.43 9.07 2.21
C LYS A 124 -21.95 8.68 0.84
N HIS A 125 -21.13 8.06 -0.01
CA HIS A 125 -21.46 7.77 -1.40
C HIS A 125 -21.21 6.31 -1.72
N ASP A 126 -21.44 5.92 -2.97
CA ASP A 126 -21.15 4.58 -3.45
C ASP A 126 -19.66 4.27 -3.26
N ASP A 127 -19.38 3.11 -2.67
CA ASP A 127 -18.06 2.75 -2.21
C ASP A 127 -17.16 2.14 -3.29
N ALA A 128 -17.64 2.05 -4.52
CA ALA A 128 -16.87 1.44 -5.60
C ALA A 128 -15.70 2.33 -6.02
N VAL A 129 -14.53 1.76 -6.07
CA VAL A 129 -13.30 2.43 -6.46
C VAL A 129 -12.76 1.79 -7.72
N VAL A 130 -12.13 2.59 -8.57
CA VAL A 130 -11.51 2.10 -9.79
C VAL A 130 -10.33 1.18 -9.43
N GLU A 131 -10.29 0.01 -10.06
CA GLU A 131 -9.27 -1.00 -9.80
C GLU A 131 -7.86 -0.44 -9.94
N GLU A 132 -7.61 0.32 -10.99
CA GLU A 132 -6.29 0.90 -11.27
C GLU A 132 -5.85 1.87 -10.18
N GLU A 133 -6.79 2.61 -9.60
CA GLU A 133 -6.47 3.49 -8.48
C GLU A 133 -6.09 2.68 -7.24
N ILE A 134 -6.81 1.61 -6.96
CA ILE A 134 -6.50 0.72 -5.85
C ILE A 134 -5.12 0.10 -6.03
N GLU A 135 -4.80 -0.38 -7.22
CA GLU A 135 -3.48 -0.93 -7.52
C GLU A 135 -2.38 0.08 -7.21
N PHE A 136 -2.54 1.30 -7.70
CA PHE A 136 -1.56 2.36 -7.47
C PHE A 136 -1.39 2.67 -5.98
N VAL A 137 -2.50 2.84 -5.26
CA VAL A 137 -2.46 3.14 -3.83
C VAL A 137 -1.85 1.96 -3.06
N PHE A 138 -2.17 0.74 -3.45
CA PHE A 138 -1.59 -0.46 -2.85
C PHE A 138 -0.08 -0.49 -3.02
N GLU A 139 0.39 -0.23 -4.23
CA GLU A 139 1.82 -0.27 -4.54
C GLU A 139 2.59 0.85 -3.85
N ILE A 140 2.06 2.07 -3.84
CA ILE A 140 2.74 3.18 -3.19
C ILE A 140 2.77 3.01 -1.67
N SER A 141 1.69 2.51 -1.08
CA SER A 141 1.64 2.20 0.36
C SER A 141 2.64 1.11 0.71
N SER A 142 2.71 0.07 -0.10
CA SER A 142 3.68 -1.01 0.08
C SER A 142 5.11 -0.49 0.02
N SER A 143 5.40 0.39 -0.91
CA SER A 143 6.73 1.00 -1.04
C SER A 143 7.09 1.84 0.17
N PHE A 144 6.16 2.62 0.70
CA PHE A 144 6.38 3.37 1.93
C PHE A 144 6.63 2.47 3.12
N MET A 145 5.82 1.43 3.29
CA MET A 145 6.00 0.46 4.37
C MET A 145 7.39 -0.16 4.34
N ARG A 146 7.79 -0.66 3.18
CA ARG A 146 9.12 -1.25 3.01
C ARG A 146 10.22 -0.26 3.36
N HIS A 147 10.10 0.97 2.91
CA HIS A 147 11.11 2.00 3.16
C HIS A 147 11.23 2.28 4.66
N ILE A 148 10.11 2.47 5.35
CA ILE A 148 10.09 2.71 6.80
C ILE A 148 10.73 1.54 7.55
N ILE A 149 10.39 0.31 7.19
CA ILE A 149 10.95 -0.88 7.83
C ILE A 149 12.47 -0.95 7.60
N ARG A 150 12.92 -0.66 6.39
CA ARG A 150 14.35 -0.66 6.07
C ARG A 150 15.11 0.39 6.88
N LEU A 151 14.58 1.58 6.99
CA LEU A 151 15.18 2.62 7.81
C LEU A 151 15.19 2.23 9.30
N HIS A 152 14.10 1.65 9.78
CA HIS A 152 14.00 1.18 11.16
C HIS A 152 15.04 0.10 11.47
N ALA A 153 15.27 -0.82 10.55
CA ALA A 153 16.26 -1.88 10.71
C ALA A 153 17.68 -1.33 10.82
N LYS A 154 17.95 -0.17 10.19
CA LYS A 154 19.26 0.49 10.24
C LYS A 154 19.43 1.38 11.47
N SER A 155 18.34 1.74 12.14
CA SER A 155 18.35 2.65 13.29
C SER A 155 17.51 2.06 14.42
N PRO A 156 17.97 0.97 15.05
CA PRO A 156 17.17 0.25 16.04
C PRO A 156 16.93 1.03 17.35
N SER A 157 17.47 2.23 17.48
CA SER A 157 17.28 3.07 18.67
C SER A 157 15.98 3.88 18.66
N PHE A 158 15.17 3.73 17.64
CA PHE A 158 13.84 4.32 17.58
C PHE A 158 12.80 3.44 18.25
#